data_112251a82d260fac4510c839cf307dc4
#
_entry.id   112251a82d260fac4510c839cf307dc4
#
_cell.length_a   1.000
_cell.length_b   1.000
_cell.length_c   1.000
_cell.angle_alpha   90.00
_cell.angle_beta   90.00
_cell.angle_gamma   90.00
#
_symmetry.space_group_name_H-M   'P 1'
#
loop_
_entity.id
_entity.type
_entity.pdbx_description
1 polymer ?
#
loop_
_entity_poly.entity_id
_entity_poly.type
_entity_poly.pdbx_seq_one_letter_code
_entity_poly.pdbx_strand_id
1 'polypeptide(L)'
;MEILIYVGKVSLYWTLFYACYWLLLRQQTFFVWNRIYLISALLISFALPFVIYPESAPAIPAVYYVSSPAVTINTSSAQQFPLLTWGHFLWFVYVLGALFMSFKLYTHTRQLNTFLKEGELIELDDCKLVLIDSNRIGSFSFLKWIVVNRNDYENHFDAILRHETVHMQQWHSLDILLVEVMKVIFWFNPVLLLYKKSLQEVHEFLADYEAPSRESYAVFLISYALNAPVASLTNHFYKPSQIKTRIQMIYKNRSSKWLLGSYLLIFGMIGTVALLVSGCEQKESSELPEVSKKAAEKNVINLEGKKIYSLVENQPEFPGGETAMWKFLGENIKYPEAAAKANIQGRVFLSFVVTETGEITNIVVLKGIGYGCDEESVRVLSL
;
A
#
# COMPACT_ATOMS: atom_id res chain seq x y z
N MET A 1 6.42 -9.36 8.07
CA MET A 1 6.28 -9.59 6.62
C MET A 1 5.01 -8.95 6.06
N GLU A 2 3.86 -9.05 6.70
CA GLU A 2 2.56 -8.51 6.28
C GLU A 2 2.56 -6.99 6.02
N ILE A 3 3.17 -6.19 6.91
CA ILE A 3 3.25 -4.72 6.73
C ILE A 3 4.01 -4.35 5.44
N LEU A 4 5.08 -5.09 5.11
CA LEU A 4 5.86 -4.82 3.90
C LEU A 4 5.05 -5.13 2.63
N ILE A 5 4.29 -6.23 2.66
CA ILE A 5 3.39 -6.61 1.57
C ILE A 5 2.29 -5.55 1.40
N TYR A 6 1.66 -5.12 2.50
CA TYR A 6 0.66 -4.06 2.48
C TYR A 6 1.19 -2.76 1.85
N VAL A 7 2.34 -2.29 2.32
CA VAL A 7 3.00 -1.08 1.78
C VAL A 7 3.37 -1.25 0.30
N GLY A 8 3.81 -2.44 -0.09
CA GLY A 8 4.06 -2.78 -1.49
C GLY A 8 2.79 -2.70 -2.35
N LYS A 9 1.67 -3.25 -1.88
CA LYS A 9 0.37 -3.18 -2.57
C LYS A 9 -0.11 -1.73 -2.72
N VAL A 10 -0.07 -0.93 -1.67
CA VAL A 10 -0.42 0.51 -1.72
C VAL A 10 0.44 1.24 -2.75
N SER A 11 1.75 1.01 -2.75
CA SER A 11 2.68 1.62 -3.71
C SER A 11 2.39 1.21 -5.15
N LEU A 12 2.02 -0.05 -5.38
CA LEU A 12 1.59 -0.57 -6.68
C LEU A 12 0.33 0.15 -7.16
N TYR A 13 -0.70 0.25 -6.32
CA TYR A 13 -1.95 0.93 -6.69
C TYR A 13 -1.73 2.42 -7.00
N TRP A 14 -0.91 3.13 -6.23
CA TRP A 14 -0.53 4.50 -6.58
C TRP A 14 0.12 4.59 -7.95
N THR A 15 1.00 3.65 -8.28
CA THR A 15 1.67 3.62 -9.59
C THR A 15 0.66 3.39 -10.71
N LEU A 16 -0.26 2.45 -10.53
CA LEU A 16 -1.31 2.14 -11.51
C LEU A 16 -2.26 3.33 -11.72
N PHE A 17 -2.78 3.92 -10.63
CA PHE A 17 -3.64 5.10 -10.73
C PHE A 17 -2.92 6.27 -11.40
N TYR A 18 -1.65 6.50 -11.05
CA TYR A 18 -0.87 7.56 -11.66
C TYR A 18 -0.60 7.31 -13.16
N ALA A 19 -0.30 6.08 -13.54
CA ALA A 19 -0.13 5.70 -14.95
C ALA A 19 -1.41 5.95 -15.75
N CYS A 20 -2.57 5.56 -15.22
CA CYS A 20 -3.88 5.85 -15.84
C CYS A 20 -4.15 7.35 -15.97
N TYR A 21 -3.85 8.13 -14.92
CA TYR A 21 -3.94 9.58 -14.98
C TYR A 21 -3.07 10.17 -16.09
N TRP A 22 -1.82 9.79 -16.14
CA TRP A 22 -0.85 10.33 -17.07
C TRP A 22 -1.19 9.99 -18.53
N LEU A 23 -1.67 8.77 -18.78
CA LEU A 23 -2.02 8.28 -20.13
C LEU A 23 -3.36 8.83 -20.63
N LEU A 24 -4.38 8.88 -19.76
CA LEU A 24 -5.77 9.09 -20.19
C LEU A 24 -6.36 10.44 -19.75
N LEU A 25 -6.03 10.94 -18.55
CA LEU A 25 -6.72 12.05 -17.93
C LEU A 25 -5.96 13.38 -18.01
N ARG A 26 -4.63 13.34 -17.96
CA ARG A 26 -3.76 14.53 -17.88
C ARG A 26 -4.06 15.58 -18.95
N GLN A 27 -4.45 15.13 -20.13
CA GLN A 27 -4.74 16.03 -21.24
C GLN A 27 -6.21 16.49 -21.29
N GLN A 28 -7.08 16.04 -20.40
CA GLN A 28 -8.48 16.45 -20.39
C GLN A 28 -8.67 17.79 -19.68
N THR A 29 -9.67 18.56 -20.14
CA THR A 29 -9.97 19.88 -19.58
C THR A 29 -10.91 19.84 -18.37
N PHE A 30 -11.14 18.67 -17.80
CA PHE A 30 -11.94 18.47 -16.58
C PHE A 30 -11.09 18.64 -15.34
N PHE A 31 -10.55 19.83 -15.09
CA PHE A 31 -9.57 20.08 -14.04
C PHE A 31 -10.06 19.71 -12.64
N VAL A 32 -11.32 20.02 -12.31
CA VAL A 32 -11.94 19.63 -11.02
C VAL A 32 -11.95 18.10 -10.86
N TRP A 33 -12.35 17.36 -11.91
CA TRP A 33 -12.36 15.91 -11.89
C TRP A 33 -10.95 15.31 -11.81
N ASN A 34 -9.97 15.91 -12.48
CA ASN A 34 -8.57 15.54 -12.39
C ASN A 34 -8.03 15.68 -10.95
N ARG A 35 -8.38 16.79 -10.27
CA ARG A 35 -8.03 17.01 -8.87
C ARG A 35 -8.66 15.95 -7.96
N ILE A 36 -9.99 15.76 -8.07
CA ILE A 36 -10.72 14.75 -7.28
C ILE A 36 -10.13 13.36 -7.52
N TYR A 37 -9.84 13.01 -8.77
CA TYR A 37 -9.24 11.74 -9.13
C TYR A 37 -7.89 11.53 -8.43
N LEU A 38 -6.96 12.49 -8.52
CA LEU A 38 -5.63 12.37 -7.93
C LEU A 38 -5.69 12.21 -6.40
N ILE A 39 -6.55 12.99 -5.73
CA ILE A 39 -6.71 12.90 -4.27
C ILE A 39 -7.39 11.59 -3.88
N SER A 40 -8.49 11.22 -4.54
CA SER A 40 -9.21 9.99 -4.25
C SER A 40 -8.36 8.75 -4.54
N ALA A 41 -7.56 8.75 -5.59
CA ALA A 41 -6.62 7.68 -5.90
C ALA A 41 -5.60 7.45 -4.79
N LEU A 42 -5.05 8.55 -4.22
CA LEU A 42 -4.15 8.45 -3.07
C LEU A 42 -4.82 7.80 -1.86
N LEU A 43 -6.06 8.19 -1.54
CA LEU A 43 -6.77 7.71 -0.36
C LEU A 43 -7.33 6.29 -0.56
N ILE A 44 -7.94 5.99 -1.70
CA ILE A 44 -8.55 4.68 -2.00
C ILE A 44 -7.48 3.58 -2.05
N SER A 45 -6.26 3.89 -2.48
CA SER A 45 -5.15 2.92 -2.50
C SER A 45 -4.86 2.30 -1.13
N PHE A 46 -5.20 2.97 -0.03
CA PHE A 46 -5.08 2.37 1.31
C PHE A 46 -6.19 1.36 1.62
N ALA A 47 -7.37 1.54 1.03
CA ALA A 47 -8.50 0.64 1.24
C ALA A 47 -8.42 -0.62 0.36
N LEU A 48 -7.84 -0.51 -0.85
CA LEU A 48 -7.77 -1.61 -1.81
C LEU A 48 -7.09 -2.89 -1.31
N PRO A 49 -6.01 -2.85 -0.51
CA PRO A 49 -5.40 -4.08 0.02
C PRO A 49 -6.29 -4.87 0.98
N PHE A 50 -7.36 -4.26 1.54
CA PHE A 50 -8.34 -4.94 2.40
C PHE A 50 -9.46 -5.62 1.62
N VAL A 51 -9.50 -5.47 0.30
CA VAL A 51 -10.47 -6.17 -0.54
C VAL A 51 -10.08 -7.64 -0.60
N ILE A 52 -10.90 -8.48 0.06
CA ILE A 52 -10.71 -9.93 0.12
C ILE A 52 -11.55 -10.55 -1.02
N TYR A 53 -10.97 -11.49 -1.76
CA TYR A 53 -11.73 -12.27 -2.73
C TYR A 53 -12.74 -13.15 -1.97
N PRO A 54 -14.04 -13.08 -2.28
CA PRO A 54 -15.00 -13.96 -1.62
C PRO A 54 -14.67 -15.40 -2.02
N GLU A 55 -14.23 -16.21 -1.06
CA GLU A 55 -14.12 -17.63 -1.25
C GLU A 55 -15.51 -18.17 -1.55
N SER A 56 -15.76 -18.54 -2.80
CA SER A 56 -16.73 -19.57 -3.10
C SER A 56 -16.10 -20.88 -2.60
N ALA A 57 -16.26 -21.13 -1.30
CA ALA A 57 -15.83 -22.39 -0.72
C ALA A 57 -16.49 -23.50 -1.54
N PRO A 58 -15.74 -24.34 -2.29
CA PRO A 58 -16.30 -25.61 -2.66
C PRO A 58 -16.65 -26.26 -1.32
N ALA A 59 -17.86 -26.80 -1.22
CA ALA A 59 -18.26 -27.59 -0.07
C ALA A 59 -17.34 -28.84 -0.03
N ILE A 60 -16.11 -28.62 0.43
CA ILE A 60 -15.21 -29.73 0.81
C ILE A 60 -15.85 -30.25 2.09
N PRO A 61 -16.21 -31.55 2.17
CA PRO A 61 -16.63 -32.13 3.42
C PRO A 61 -15.58 -31.79 4.46
N ALA A 62 -16.01 -31.24 5.58
CA ALA A 62 -15.13 -30.74 6.62
C ALA A 62 -14.15 -31.85 7.03
N VAL A 63 -12.94 -31.76 6.50
CA VAL A 63 -11.82 -32.53 7.02
C VAL A 63 -11.46 -31.85 8.33
N TYR A 64 -11.91 -32.42 9.43
CA TYR A 64 -11.57 -31.92 10.75
C TYR A 64 -10.06 -32.10 10.92
N TYR A 65 -9.33 -31.02 10.76
CA TYR A 65 -7.96 -30.96 11.24
C TYR A 65 -8.02 -30.92 12.76
N VAL A 66 -7.77 -32.05 13.39
CA VAL A 66 -7.39 -32.02 14.81
C VAL A 66 -6.07 -31.25 14.86
N SER A 67 -6.15 -29.99 15.22
CA SER A 67 -4.95 -29.17 15.48
C SER A 67 -4.33 -29.68 16.76
N SER A 68 -3.50 -30.72 16.63
CA SER A 68 -2.67 -31.18 17.74
C SER A 68 -1.81 -30.01 18.21
N PRO A 69 -1.86 -29.63 19.50
CA PRO A 69 -0.90 -28.70 20.04
C PRO A 69 0.51 -29.26 19.74
N ALA A 70 1.32 -28.44 19.06
CA ALA A 70 2.68 -28.86 18.74
C ALA A 70 3.41 -29.12 20.04
N VAL A 71 3.80 -30.39 20.28
CA VAL A 71 4.74 -30.72 21.36
C VAL A 71 6.07 -30.09 20.96
N THR A 72 6.31 -28.88 21.39
CA THR A 72 7.63 -28.26 21.29
C THR A 72 8.51 -28.88 22.38
N ILE A 73 9.33 -29.82 22.01
CA ILE A 73 10.42 -30.26 22.87
C ILE A 73 11.41 -29.08 22.89
N ASN A 74 11.29 -28.24 23.92
CA ASN A 74 12.26 -27.21 24.19
C ASN A 74 13.56 -27.86 24.57
N THR A 75 14.40 -28.20 23.60
CA THR A 75 15.83 -28.25 23.85
C THR A 75 16.21 -26.81 24.16
N SER A 76 16.53 -26.54 25.41
CA SER A 76 17.08 -25.27 25.87
C SER A 76 18.47 -25.05 25.27
N SER A 77 18.57 -24.94 23.97
CA SER A 77 19.66 -24.23 23.33
C SER A 77 19.49 -22.77 23.68
N ALA A 78 20.41 -22.21 24.43
CA ALA A 78 20.47 -20.80 24.71
C ALA A 78 20.22 -20.06 23.39
N GLN A 79 19.01 -19.46 23.22
CA GLN A 79 18.71 -18.60 22.10
C GLN A 79 19.68 -17.42 22.21
N GLN A 80 20.78 -17.51 21.49
CA GLN A 80 21.54 -16.30 21.14
C GLN A 80 20.64 -15.50 20.25
N PHE A 81 19.93 -14.56 20.85
CA PHE A 81 19.22 -13.53 20.10
C PHE A 81 20.28 -12.75 19.32
N PRO A 82 20.34 -12.85 18.01
CA PRO A 82 21.23 -12.00 17.26
C PRO A 82 20.80 -10.56 17.53
N LEU A 83 21.65 -9.81 18.22
CA LEU A 83 21.40 -8.42 18.60
C LEU A 83 21.05 -7.51 17.41
N LEU A 84 21.40 -7.93 16.21
CA LEU A 84 21.11 -7.20 14.98
C LEU A 84 20.67 -8.16 13.88
N THR A 85 19.36 -8.23 13.62
CA THR A 85 18.82 -8.91 12.44
C THR A 85 18.70 -7.93 11.27
N TRP A 86 18.71 -8.44 10.04
CA TRP A 86 18.45 -7.63 8.84
C TRP A 86 17.15 -6.80 8.96
N GLY A 87 16.18 -7.30 9.70
CA GLY A 87 14.93 -6.58 9.97
C GLY A 87 15.16 -5.31 10.79
N HIS A 88 15.99 -5.34 11.83
CA HIS A 88 16.32 -4.17 12.64
C HIS A 88 17.09 -3.12 11.83
N PHE A 89 17.98 -3.55 10.93
CA PHE A 89 18.71 -2.66 10.05
C PHE A 89 17.76 -1.93 9.08
N LEU A 90 16.84 -2.66 8.43
CA LEU A 90 15.84 -2.06 7.54
C LEU A 90 14.92 -1.08 8.28
N TRP A 91 14.49 -1.43 9.50
CA TRP A 91 13.72 -0.53 10.36
C TRP A 91 14.49 0.74 10.69
N PHE A 92 15.76 0.62 11.04
CA PHE A 92 16.64 1.78 11.32
C PHE A 92 16.75 2.71 10.10
N VAL A 93 16.99 2.16 8.91
CA VAL A 93 17.05 2.93 7.67
C VAL A 93 15.72 3.63 7.38
N TYR A 94 14.59 2.93 7.58
CA TYR A 94 13.27 3.50 7.40
C TYR A 94 13.02 4.69 8.34
N VAL A 95 13.30 4.52 9.63
CA VAL A 95 13.12 5.57 10.64
C VAL A 95 14.02 6.78 10.33
N LEU A 96 15.27 6.56 9.95
CA LEU A 96 16.20 7.62 9.60
C LEU A 96 15.70 8.44 8.39
N GLY A 97 15.19 7.78 7.35
CA GLY A 97 14.59 8.44 6.19
C GLY A 97 13.33 9.23 6.55
N ALA A 98 12.46 8.67 7.39
CA ALA A 98 11.26 9.35 7.85
C ALA A 98 11.58 10.58 8.72
N LEU A 99 12.57 10.49 9.61
CA LEU A 99 13.07 11.61 10.41
C LEU A 99 13.67 12.71 9.51
N PHE A 100 14.46 12.34 8.51
CA PHE A 100 15.02 13.29 7.55
C PHE A 100 13.93 14.05 6.79
N MET A 101 12.90 13.33 6.31
CA MET A 101 11.77 13.95 5.60
C MET A 101 10.90 14.81 6.53
N SER A 102 10.69 14.38 7.78
CA SER A 102 10.00 15.16 8.80
C SER A 102 10.75 16.46 9.10
N PHE A 103 12.07 16.39 9.26
CA PHE A 103 12.92 17.57 9.47
C PHE A 103 12.84 18.53 8.28
N LYS A 104 12.89 18.02 7.05
CA LYS A 104 12.73 18.81 5.84
C LYS A 104 11.37 19.51 5.78
N LEU A 105 10.29 18.80 6.10
CA LEU A 105 8.93 19.38 6.17
C LEU A 105 8.87 20.48 7.25
N TYR A 106 9.43 20.22 8.42
CA TYR A 106 9.50 21.19 9.50
C TYR A 106 10.26 22.45 9.09
N THR A 107 11.43 22.33 8.46
CA THR A 107 12.22 23.49 8.00
C THR A 107 11.46 24.32 6.97
N HIS A 108 10.77 23.68 6.01
CA HIS A 108 9.93 24.39 5.03
C HIS A 108 8.77 25.14 5.70
N THR A 109 8.09 24.48 6.64
CA THR A 109 6.98 25.12 7.39
C THR A 109 7.48 26.27 8.24
N ARG A 110 8.65 26.13 8.87
CA ARG A 110 9.27 27.20 9.65
C ARG A 110 9.65 28.41 8.76
N GLN A 111 10.25 28.17 7.59
CA GLN A 111 10.56 29.23 6.63
C GLN A 111 9.31 29.99 6.20
N LEU A 112 8.23 29.24 5.85
CA LEU A 112 6.95 29.84 5.51
C LEU A 112 6.44 30.75 6.63
N ASN A 113 6.47 30.28 7.88
CA ASN A 113 6.04 31.04 9.05
C ASN A 113 6.88 32.31 9.27
N THR A 114 8.17 32.27 8.92
CA THR A 114 9.04 33.44 8.98
C THR A 114 8.62 34.51 7.97
N PHE A 115 8.37 34.12 6.71
CA PHE A 115 7.85 35.05 5.70
C PHE A 115 6.50 35.68 6.07
N LEU A 116 5.60 34.90 6.68
CA LEU A 116 4.29 35.42 7.12
C LEU A 116 4.41 36.43 8.27
N LYS A 117 5.49 36.36 9.07
CA LYS A 117 5.72 37.28 10.22
C LYS A 117 6.49 38.55 9.84
N GLU A 118 7.36 38.47 8.84
CA GLU A 118 8.23 39.58 8.43
C GLU A 118 7.55 40.56 7.49
N GLY A 119 6.46 40.16 6.80
CA GLY A 119 5.74 40.99 5.87
C GLY A 119 4.78 41.98 6.54
N GLU A 120 4.42 43.04 5.82
CA GLU A 120 3.39 43.99 6.19
C GLU A 120 2.00 43.34 6.02
N LEU A 121 1.23 43.26 7.12
CA LEU A 121 -0.09 42.61 7.12
C LEU A 121 -1.16 43.62 6.73
N ILE A 122 -1.93 43.27 5.68
CA ILE A 122 -3.13 43.99 5.25
C ILE A 122 -4.31 43.03 5.41
N GLU A 123 -5.22 43.34 6.33
CA GLU A 123 -6.42 42.53 6.52
C GLU A 123 -7.47 42.89 5.49
N LEU A 124 -7.89 41.90 4.70
CA LEU A 124 -9.07 41.96 3.82
C LEU A 124 -10.17 41.10 4.43
N ASP A 125 -11.43 41.36 4.06
CA ASP A 125 -12.61 40.70 4.64
C ASP A 125 -12.50 39.15 4.64
N ASP A 126 -11.98 38.55 3.56
CA ASP A 126 -11.93 37.11 3.34
C ASP A 126 -10.53 36.48 3.50
N CYS A 127 -9.47 37.31 3.51
CA CYS A 127 -8.10 36.80 3.52
C CYS A 127 -7.12 37.76 4.21
N LYS A 128 -5.96 37.20 4.59
CA LYS A 128 -4.85 37.99 5.11
C LYS A 128 -3.81 38.16 4.00
N LEU A 129 -3.66 39.41 3.54
CA LEU A 129 -2.64 39.77 2.57
C LEU A 129 -1.35 40.15 3.31
N VAL A 130 -0.25 39.56 2.92
CA VAL A 130 1.08 39.89 3.45
C VAL A 130 1.93 40.44 2.34
N LEU A 131 2.40 41.66 2.47
CA LEU A 131 3.27 42.30 1.54
C LEU A 131 4.73 42.06 1.93
N ILE A 132 5.53 41.53 1.02
CA ILE A 132 6.94 41.25 1.27
C ILE A 132 7.84 42.04 0.30
N ASP A 133 8.93 42.60 0.88
CA ASP A 133 10.00 43.26 0.10
C ASP A 133 11.09 42.22 -0.24
N SER A 134 10.82 41.34 -1.19
CA SER A 134 11.80 40.32 -1.57
C SER A 134 11.79 40.06 -3.07
N ASN A 135 12.86 40.42 -3.74
CA ASN A 135 13.05 40.10 -5.17
C ASN A 135 13.36 38.62 -5.44
N ARG A 136 13.41 37.78 -4.39
CA ARG A 136 13.77 36.37 -4.53
C ARG A 136 12.56 35.42 -4.51
N ILE A 137 11.40 35.89 -4.07
CA ILE A 137 10.22 35.06 -3.86
C ILE A 137 9.07 35.72 -4.65
N GLY A 138 8.43 34.92 -5.50
CA GLY A 138 7.21 35.33 -6.19
C GLY A 138 6.00 35.31 -5.23
N SER A 139 4.90 35.90 -5.67
CA SER A 139 3.66 35.86 -4.93
C SER A 139 3.13 34.41 -4.82
N PHE A 140 2.49 34.07 -3.70
CA PHE A 140 1.93 32.75 -3.46
C PHE A 140 0.81 32.81 -2.41
N SER A 141 -0.02 31.77 -2.36
CA SER A 141 -1.05 31.59 -1.34
C SER A 141 -0.80 30.36 -0.47
N PHE A 142 -1.12 30.46 0.81
CA PHE A 142 -1.09 29.34 1.74
C PHE A 142 -2.24 29.42 2.76
N LEU A 143 -3.12 28.43 2.74
CA LEU A 143 -4.37 28.42 3.54
C LEU A 143 -5.18 29.70 3.30
N LYS A 144 -5.31 30.57 4.32
CA LYS A 144 -6.02 31.87 4.26
C LYS A 144 -5.08 33.06 4.08
N TRP A 145 -3.80 32.80 3.79
CA TRP A 145 -2.81 33.84 3.58
C TRP A 145 -2.46 33.96 2.12
N ILE A 146 -2.42 35.18 1.62
CA ILE A 146 -1.91 35.53 0.29
C ILE A 146 -0.68 36.39 0.52
N VAL A 147 0.46 35.93 0.05
CA VAL A 147 1.72 36.65 0.12
C VAL A 147 2.01 37.27 -1.26
N VAL A 148 2.14 38.58 -1.31
CA VAL A 148 2.39 39.31 -2.55
C VAL A 148 3.71 40.05 -2.43
N ASN A 149 4.54 39.93 -3.47
CA ASN A 149 5.75 40.71 -3.57
C ASN A 149 5.41 42.18 -3.90
N ARG A 150 6.15 43.14 -3.35
CA ARG A 150 5.91 44.56 -3.57
C ARG A 150 5.92 44.94 -5.08
N ASN A 151 6.85 44.39 -5.84
CA ASN A 151 6.87 44.61 -7.29
C ASN A 151 5.61 44.09 -8.01
N ASP A 152 5.09 42.96 -7.59
CA ASP A 152 3.86 42.36 -8.11
C ASP A 152 2.62 43.19 -7.69
N TYR A 153 2.66 43.71 -6.45
CA TYR A 153 1.62 44.61 -5.93
C TYR A 153 1.52 45.91 -6.74
N GLU A 154 2.65 46.51 -7.10
CA GLU A 154 2.68 47.75 -7.83
C GLU A 154 2.32 47.61 -9.31
N ASN A 155 2.69 46.49 -9.95
CA ASN A 155 2.58 46.37 -11.41
C ASN A 155 1.47 45.43 -11.90
N HIS A 156 1.08 44.41 -11.08
CA HIS A 156 0.25 43.29 -11.53
C HIS A 156 -0.78 42.82 -10.49
N PHE A 157 -1.14 43.66 -9.55
CA PHE A 157 -1.90 43.29 -8.35
C PHE A 157 -3.21 42.56 -8.66
N ASP A 158 -4.07 43.11 -9.54
CA ASP A 158 -5.40 42.55 -9.81
C ASP A 158 -5.33 41.12 -10.41
N ALA A 159 -4.39 40.90 -11.32
CA ALA A 159 -4.23 39.62 -11.97
C ALA A 159 -3.69 38.55 -10.99
N ILE A 160 -2.72 38.93 -10.17
CA ILE A 160 -2.08 38.04 -9.19
C ILE A 160 -3.02 37.78 -8.03
N LEU A 161 -3.66 38.80 -7.46
CA LEU A 161 -4.61 38.62 -6.36
C LEU A 161 -5.74 37.67 -6.75
N ARG A 162 -6.30 37.82 -7.94
CA ARG A 162 -7.36 36.94 -8.44
C ARG A 162 -6.88 35.50 -8.53
N HIS A 163 -5.69 35.28 -9.09
CA HIS A 163 -5.09 33.96 -9.22
C HIS A 163 -4.88 33.30 -7.85
N GLU A 164 -4.26 34.00 -6.92
CA GLU A 164 -3.98 33.52 -5.56
C GLU A 164 -5.25 33.32 -4.73
N THR A 165 -6.27 34.13 -4.97
CA THR A 165 -7.57 33.96 -4.32
C THR A 165 -8.22 32.62 -4.69
N VAL A 166 -8.09 32.16 -5.93
CA VAL A 166 -8.60 30.83 -6.34
C VAL A 166 -7.88 29.71 -5.57
N HIS A 167 -6.55 29.80 -5.45
CA HIS A 167 -5.79 28.82 -4.68
C HIS A 167 -6.23 28.78 -3.21
N MET A 168 -6.47 29.93 -2.61
CA MET A 168 -6.94 30.04 -1.22
C MET A 168 -8.36 29.48 -1.07
N GLN A 169 -9.33 29.95 -1.89
CA GLN A 169 -10.73 29.54 -1.81
C GLN A 169 -10.92 28.04 -2.04
N GLN A 170 -10.15 27.46 -2.94
CA GLN A 170 -10.21 26.04 -3.26
C GLN A 170 -9.32 25.18 -2.33
N TRP A 171 -8.65 25.76 -1.34
CA TRP A 171 -7.82 25.05 -0.36
C TRP A 171 -6.71 24.19 -0.99
N HIS A 172 -6.11 24.65 -2.10
CA HIS A 172 -5.05 23.93 -2.81
C HIS A 172 -3.86 23.57 -1.93
N SER A 173 -3.57 24.38 -0.91
CA SER A 173 -2.52 24.14 0.07
C SER A 173 -2.71 22.84 0.87
N LEU A 174 -3.98 22.45 1.16
CA LEU A 174 -4.26 21.21 1.88
C LEU A 174 -3.94 19.97 1.04
N ASP A 175 -4.22 20.01 -0.26
CA ASP A 175 -3.90 18.90 -1.17
C ASP A 175 -2.39 18.65 -1.19
N ILE A 176 -1.60 19.73 -1.27
CA ILE A 176 -0.14 19.63 -1.29
C ILE A 176 0.38 19.17 0.06
N LEU A 177 -0.20 19.69 1.16
CA LEU A 177 0.18 19.26 2.51
C LEU A 177 -0.10 17.76 2.73
N LEU A 178 -1.24 17.26 2.24
CA LEU A 178 -1.56 15.83 2.27
C LEU A 178 -0.45 15.00 1.60
N VAL A 179 -0.04 15.39 0.39
CA VAL A 179 1.03 14.67 -0.31
C VAL A 179 2.36 14.77 0.42
N GLU A 180 2.69 15.94 1.02
CA GLU A 180 3.92 16.12 1.80
C GLU A 180 3.94 15.21 3.04
N VAL A 181 2.81 15.08 3.76
CA VAL A 181 2.68 14.14 4.88
C VAL A 181 2.84 12.69 4.41
N MET A 182 2.21 12.32 3.28
CA MET A 182 2.39 10.99 2.68
C MET A 182 3.85 10.71 2.32
N LYS A 183 4.58 11.71 1.83
CA LYS A 183 6.01 11.60 1.51
C LYS A 183 6.89 11.41 2.75
N VAL A 184 6.46 11.80 3.93
CA VAL A 184 7.20 11.50 5.17
C VAL A 184 7.12 10.00 5.47
N ILE A 185 5.93 9.41 5.34
CA ILE A 185 5.68 8.00 5.64
C ILE A 185 6.27 7.10 4.53
N PHE A 186 6.02 7.46 3.28
CA PHE A 186 6.44 6.70 2.10
C PHE A 186 7.58 7.39 1.34
N TRP A 187 8.59 7.86 2.07
CA TRP A 187 9.69 8.65 1.53
C TRP A 187 10.46 7.94 0.41
N PHE A 188 10.47 6.62 0.42
CA PHE A 188 11.12 5.78 -0.58
C PHE A 188 10.32 5.66 -1.88
N ASN A 189 9.05 6.13 -1.92
CA ASN A 189 8.19 6.01 -3.10
C ASN A 189 8.28 7.25 -4.00
N PRO A 190 8.93 7.17 -5.19
CA PRO A 190 9.09 8.32 -6.08
C PRO A 190 7.78 8.76 -6.74
N VAL A 191 6.77 7.91 -6.80
CA VAL A 191 5.48 8.21 -7.46
C VAL A 191 4.78 9.39 -6.77
N LEU A 192 4.95 9.56 -5.45
CA LEU A 192 4.40 10.71 -4.72
C LEU A 192 4.94 12.07 -5.20
N LEU A 193 6.18 12.10 -5.73
CA LEU A 193 6.72 13.31 -6.35
C LEU A 193 5.97 13.65 -7.65
N LEU A 194 5.59 12.63 -8.40
CA LEU A 194 4.82 12.78 -9.64
C LEU A 194 3.39 13.24 -9.33
N TYR A 195 2.74 12.67 -8.30
CA TYR A 195 1.44 13.11 -7.80
C TYR A 195 1.46 14.59 -7.40
N LYS A 196 2.45 14.99 -6.59
CA LYS A 196 2.62 16.40 -6.19
C LYS A 196 2.69 17.31 -7.40
N LYS A 197 3.57 16.97 -8.36
CA LYS A 197 3.74 17.76 -9.58
C LYS A 197 2.45 17.88 -10.37
N SER A 198 1.73 16.78 -10.55
CA SER A 198 0.48 16.77 -11.31
C SER A 198 -0.65 17.53 -10.59
N LEU A 199 -0.74 17.43 -9.25
CA LEU A 199 -1.67 18.24 -8.47
C LEU A 199 -1.37 19.73 -8.61
N GLN A 200 -0.10 20.13 -8.52
CA GLN A 200 0.30 21.51 -8.75
C GLN A 200 -0.08 21.99 -10.16
N GLU A 201 0.19 21.19 -11.21
CA GLU A 201 -0.23 21.52 -12.58
C GLU A 201 -1.75 21.71 -12.68
N VAL A 202 -2.54 20.84 -12.05
CA VAL A 202 -4.02 20.92 -12.05
C VAL A 202 -4.51 22.16 -11.29
N HIS A 203 -3.87 22.51 -10.17
CA HIS A 203 -4.19 23.73 -9.40
C HIS A 203 -3.96 24.99 -10.22
N GLU A 204 -2.84 25.04 -10.98
CA GLU A 204 -2.57 26.15 -11.90
C GLU A 204 -3.66 26.26 -12.99
N PHE A 205 -4.07 25.12 -13.58
CA PHE A 205 -5.13 25.13 -14.60
C PHE A 205 -6.49 25.59 -14.04
N LEU A 206 -6.79 25.26 -12.78
CA LEU A 206 -7.99 25.71 -12.09
C LEU A 206 -7.96 27.23 -11.86
N ALA A 207 -6.82 27.76 -11.41
CA ALA A 207 -6.65 29.19 -11.19
C ALA A 207 -6.67 29.99 -12.53
N ASP A 208 -6.04 29.46 -13.57
CA ASP A 208 -6.02 30.06 -14.90
C ASP A 208 -7.41 30.07 -15.57
N TYR A 209 -8.25 29.07 -15.25
CA TYR A 209 -9.60 28.96 -15.83
C TYR A 209 -10.55 30.10 -15.41
N GLU A 210 -10.33 30.68 -14.24
CA GLU A 210 -11.10 31.81 -13.69
C GLU A 210 -10.69 33.17 -14.27
N ALA A 211 -9.70 33.21 -15.17
CA ALA A 211 -9.25 34.43 -15.80
C ALA A 211 -10.37 35.01 -16.75
N PRO A 212 -10.70 36.29 -16.68
CA PRO A 212 -11.81 36.88 -17.42
C PRO A 212 -11.60 36.90 -18.94
N SER A 213 -10.36 37.02 -19.39
CA SER A 213 -9.97 36.97 -20.81
C SER A 213 -8.78 36.04 -20.99
N ARG A 214 -8.95 34.98 -21.77
CA ARG A 214 -7.90 34.01 -22.06
C ARG A 214 -6.70 34.63 -22.78
N GLU A 215 -6.96 35.50 -23.72
CA GLU A 215 -5.91 36.10 -24.57
C GLU A 215 -5.04 37.06 -23.76
N SER A 216 -5.65 38.02 -23.06
CA SER A 216 -4.91 38.99 -22.24
C SER A 216 -4.19 38.31 -21.09
N TYR A 217 -4.79 37.27 -20.51
CA TYR A 217 -4.16 36.52 -19.44
C TYR A 217 -2.95 35.67 -19.92
N ALA A 218 -3.04 35.06 -21.10
CA ALA A 218 -1.89 34.33 -21.68
C ALA A 218 -0.74 35.30 -22.00
N VAL A 219 -1.02 36.49 -22.53
CA VAL A 219 0.00 37.53 -22.73
C VAL A 219 0.61 37.99 -21.41
N PHE A 220 -0.22 38.18 -20.38
CA PHE A 220 0.27 38.47 -19.01
C PHE A 220 1.20 37.39 -18.51
N LEU A 221 0.83 36.08 -18.59
CA LEU A 221 1.66 34.98 -18.15
C LEU A 221 3.04 34.95 -18.86
N ILE A 222 3.05 35.22 -20.16
CA ILE A 222 4.29 35.26 -20.94
C ILE A 222 5.15 36.44 -20.50
N SER A 223 4.59 37.65 -20.43
CA SER A 223 5.32 38.86 -20.06
C SER A 223 5.84 38.79 -18.63
N TYR A 224 5.04 38.25 -17.71
CA TYR A 224 5.45 38.04 -16.33
C TYR A 224 6.60 37.02 -16.20
N ALA A 225 6.56 35.95 -17.00
CA ALA A 225 7.63 34.95 -17.04
C ALA A 225 8.95 35.49 -17.63
N LEU A 226 8.87 36.35 -18.62
CA LEU A 226 10.06 36.95 -19.25
C LEU A 226 10.72 38.01 -18.35
N ASN A 227 9.92 38.70 -17.55
CA ASN A 227 10.38 39.76 -16.64
C ASN A 227 10.78 39.25 -15.26
N ALA A 228 10.56 37.96 -14.98
CA ALA A 228 10.92 37.38 -13.69
C ALA A 228 12.45 37.35 -13.50
N PRO A 229 12.97 37.78 -12.33
CA PRO A 229 14.40 37.75 -12.06
C PRO A 229 14.92 36.31 -12.13
N VAL A 230 16.15 36.13 -12.66
CA VAL A 230 16.77 34.81 -12.87
C VAL A 230 16.82 33.95 -11.58
N ALA A 231 16.91 34.62 -10.43
CA ALA A 231 16.88 33.95 -9.12
C ALA A 231 15.51 33.28 -8.81
N SER A 232 14.41 33.75 -9.42
CA SER A 232 13.09 33.12 -9.25
C SER A 232 12.90 31.86 -10.09
N LEU A 233 13.80 31.60 -11.06
CA LEU A 233 13.82 30.35 -11.83
C LEU A 233 14.14 29.12 -10.97
N THR A 234 14.74 29.31 -9.80
CA THR A 234 15.05 28.22 -8.84
C THR A 234 13.85 27.87 -7.94
N ASN A 235 12.88 28.76 -7.79
CA ASN A 235 11.67 28.55 -7.01
C ASN A 235 10.51 28.07 -7.90
N HIS A 236 9.63 27.24 -7.38
CA HIS A 236 8.63 26.41 -8.05
C HIS A 236 7.70 27.11 -9.06
N PHE A 237 7.59 28.44 -9.05
CA PHE A 237 6.70 29.22 -9.92
C PHE A 237 7.16 29.37 -11.37
N TYR A 238 8.46 29.22 -11.67
CA TYR A 238 9.03 29.56 -12.98
C TYR A 238 9.80 28.44 -13.66
N LYS A 239 9.14 27.32 -13.92
CA LYS A 239 9.69 26.36 -14.89
C LYS A 239 9.12 26.70 -16.27
N PRO A 240 9.95 27.05 -17.28
CA PRO A 240 9.47 27.35 -18.65
C PRO A 240 8.55 26.28 -19.21
N SER A 241 8.75 25.01 -18.82
CA SER A 241 7.89 23.89 -19.19
C SER A 241 6.47 23.98 -18.61
N GLN A 242 6.30 24.57 -17.42
CA GLN A 242 4.97 24.70 -16.79
C GLN A 242 4.17 25.80 -17.46
N ILE A 243 4.79 26.95 -17.78
CA ILE A 243 4.13 28.05 -18.49
C ILE A 243 3.64 27.60 -19.86
N LYS A 244 4.46 26.87 -20.61
CA LYS A 244 4.05 26.27 -21.87
C LYS A 244 2.80 25.41 -21.72
N THR A 245 2.76 24.56 -20.70
CA THR A 245 1.61 23.68 -20.47
C THR A 245 0.37 24.47 -20.03
N ARG A 246 0.51 25.50 -19.19
CA ARG A 246 -0.58 26.40 -18.80
C ARG A 246 -1.19 27.07 -20.02
N ILE A 247 -0.36 27.70 -20.88
CA ILE A 247 -0.81 28.36 -22.10
C ILE A 247 -1.52 27.36 -23.04
N GLN A 248 -0.96 26.16 -23.22
CA GLN A 248 -1.60 25.12 -24.01
C GLN A 248 -2.99 24.74 -23.48
N MET A 249 -3.16 24.68 -22.16
CA MET A 249 -4.46 24.35 -21.53
C MET A 249 -5.45 25.51 -21.59
N ILE A 250 -5.00 26.78 -21.50
CA ILE A 250 -5.84 27.97 -21.66
C ILE A 250 -6.51 27.99 -23.04
N TYR A 251 -5.77 27.67 -24.11
CA TYR A 251 -6.30 27.65 -25.49
C TYR A 251 -6.95 26.32 -25.88
N LYS A 252 -6.88 25.30 -25.03
CA LYS A 252 -7.46 24.00 -25.37
C LYS A 252 -8.99 24.04 -25.40
N ASN A 253 -9.57 23.42 -26.42
CA ASN A 253 -11.01 23.22 -26.49
C ASN A 253 -11.49 22.29 -25.38
N ARG A 254 -12.72 22.51 -24.89
CA ARG A 254 -13.33 21.68 -23.84
C ARG A 254 -13.41 20.23 -24.30
N SER A 255 -12.97 19.33 -23.43
CA SER A 255 -13.08 17.89 -23.66
C SER A 255 -14.53 17.44 -23.73
N SER A 256 -14.83 16.43 -24.55
CA SER A 256 -16.18 15.88 -24.67
C SER A 256 -16.65 15.27 -23.36
N LYS A 257 -17.92 15.49 -22.98
CA LYS A 257 -18.52 14.95 -21.74
C LYS A 257 -18.47 13.42 -21.66
N TRP A 258 -18.44 12.72 -22.78
CA TRP A 258 -18.27 11.26 -22.83
C TRP A 258 -16.98 10.78 -22.15
N LEU A 259 -15.94 11.59 -22.16
CA LEU A 259 -14.67 11.26 -21.49
C LEU A 259 -14.78 11.26 -19.96
N LEU A 260 -15.86 11.78 -19.38
CA LEU A 260 -16.11 11.64 -17.93
C LEU A 260 -16.29 10.17 -17.53
N GLY A 261 -16.80 9.32 -18.41
CA GLY A 261 -16.88 7.88 -18.16
C GLY A 261 -15.54 7.20 -17.93
N SER A 262 -14.44 7.76 -18.47
CA SER A 262 -13.09 7.21 -18.26
C SER A 262 -12.66 7.20 -16.78
N TYR A 263 -13.12 8.13 -15.96
CA TYR A 263 -12.83 8.16 -14.53
C TYR A 263 -13.41 6.94 -13.82
N LEU A 264 -14.69 6.60 -14.09
CA LEU A 264 -15.34 5.41 -13.52
C LEU A 264 -14.70 4.11 -14.04
N LEU A 265 -14.39 4.05 -15.35
CA LEU A 265 -13.72 2.88 -15.94
C LEU A 265 -12.36 2.60 -15.28
N ILE A 266 -11.57 3.64 -15.00
CA ILE A 266 -10.26 3.46 -14.36
C ILE A 266 -10.42 2.91 -12.95
N PHE A 267 -11.33 3.44 -12.14
CA PHE A 267 -11.58 2.92 -10.79
C PHE A 267 -12.08 1.47 -10.84
N GLY A 268 -12.98 1.14 -11.76
CA GLY A 268 -13.44 -0.23 -11.98
C GLY A 268 -12.31 -1.17 -12.38
N MET A 269 -11.49 -0.78 -13.33
CA MET A 269 -10.33 -1.57 -13.78
C MET A 269 -9.33 -1.83 -12.65
N ILE A 270 -8.99 -0.82 -11.85
CA ILE A 270 -8.05 -0.99 -10.73
C ILE A 270 -8.69 -1.83 -9.62
N GLY A 271 -10.01 -1.70 -9.39
CA GLY A 271 -10.76 -2.59 -8.50
C GLY A 271 -10.68 -4.05 -8.94
N THR A 272 -10.80 -4.34 -10.24
CA THR A 272 -10.63 -5.72 -10.75
C THR A 272 -9.20 -6.22 -10.58
N VAL A 273 -8.19 -5.38 -10.79
CA VAL A 273 -6.79 -5.72 -10.50
C VAL A 273 -6.58 -6.03 -9.03
N ALA A 274 -7.20 -5.27 -8.11
CA ALA A 274 -7.13 -5.52 -6.69
C ALA A 274 -7.72 -6.89 -6.31
N LEU A 275 -8.87 -7.26 -6.91
CA LEU A 275 -9.47 -8.59 -6.73
C LEU A 275 -8.57 -9.71 -7.26
N LEU A 276 -7.94 -9.52 -8.42
CA LEU A 276 -7.01 -10.51 -8.99
C LEU A 276 -5.76 -10.70 -8.10
N VAL A 277 -5.19 -9.61 -7.61
CA VAL A 277 -4.03 -9.66 -6.70
C VAL A 277 -4.39 -10.36 -5.39
N SER A 278 -5.59 -10.11 -4.84
CA SER A 278 -6.09 -10.80 -3.64
C SER A 278 -6.28 -12.30 -3.89
N GLY A 279 -6.81 -12.69 -5.06
CA GLY A 279 -7.02 -14.10 -5.41
C GLY A 279 -5.72 -14.89 -5.62
N CYS A 280 -4.65 -14.25 -6.10
CA CYS A 280 -3.34 -14.90 -6.25
C CYS A 280 -2.67 -15.22 -4.90
N GLU A 281 -2.88 -14.39 -3.89
CA GLU A 281 -2.29 -14.59 -2.56
C GLU A 281 -2.94 -15.76 -1.81
N GLN A 282 -4.23 -16.00 -2.02
CA GLN A 282 -4.95 -17.14 -1.44
C GLN A 282 -4.57 -18.49 -2.06
N LYS A 283 -4.19 -18.51 -3.34
CA LYS A 283 -3.75 -19.74 -3.99
C LYS A 283 -2.47 -20.32 -3.40
N GLU A 284 -1.57 -19.48 -2.92
CA GLU A 284 -0.32 -19.91 -2.30
C GLU A 284 -0.50 -20.49 -0.88
N SER A 285 -1.57 -20.08 -0.18
CA SER A 285 -1.92 -20.60 1.14
C SER A 285 -2.83 -21.84 1.10
N SER A 286 -3.47 -22.13 -0.02
CA SER A 286 -4.42 -23.26 -0.20
C SER A 286 -3.90 -24.40 -1.07
N GLU A 287 -2.75 -24.29 -1.71
CA GLU A 287 -2.09 -25.41 -2.37
C GLU A 287 -1.39 -26.31 -1.33
N LEU A 288 -2.19 -27.15 -0.65
CA LEU A 288 -1.70 -28.47 -0.27
C LEU A 288 -1.20 -29.15 -1.54
N PRO A 289 0.06 -29.66 -1.57
CA PRO A 289 0.62 -30.21 -2.79
C PRO A 289 -0.31 -31.26 -3.38
N GLU A 290 -0.52 -31.25 -4.69
CA GLU A 290 -1.36 -32.19 -5.46
C GLU A 290 -1.06 -33.69 -5.18
N VAL A 291 0.11 -33.96 -4.58
CA VAL A 291 0.54 -35.26 -4.11
C VAL A 291 -0.41 -35.81 -3.02
N SER A 292 -1.07 -34.95 -2.23
CA SER A 292 -2.03 -35.38 -1.20
C SER A 292 -3.35 -35.90 -1.79
N LYS A 293 -3.84 -35.33 -2.90
CA LYS A 293 -5.07 -35.81 -3.56
C LYS A 293 -4.90 -37.18 -4.21
N LYS A 294 -3.76 -37.40 -4.89
CA LYS A 294 -3.46 -38.70 -5.51
C LYS A 294 -3.15 -39.80 -4.48
N ALA A 295 -2.56 -39.44 -3.34
CA ALA A 295 -2.30 -40.42 -2.29
C ALA A 295 -3.59 -40.83 -1.55
N ALA A 296 -4.52 -39.89 -1.33
CA ALA A 296 -5.82 -40.16 -0.72
C ALA A 296 -6.72 -41.04 -1.61
N GLU A 297 -6.75 -40.77 -2.93
CA GLU A 297 -7.52 -41.60 -3.87
C GLU A 297 -6.92 -42.99 -4.12
N LYS A 298 -5.59 -43.15 -4.04
CA LYS A 298 -4.92 -44.41 -4.33
C LYS A 298 -4.95 -45.42 -3.17
N ASN A 299 -5.14 -44.96 -1.93
CA ASN A 299 -5.08 -45.82 -0.73
C ASN A 299 -6.44 -46.26 -0.19
N VAL A 300 -7.55 -45.79 -0.74
CA VAL A 300 -8.91 -46.24 -0.41
C VAL A 300 -9.21 -47.65 -0.99
N ILE A 301 -8.37 -48.20 -1.86
CA ILE A 301 -8.70 -49.37 -2.70
C ILE A 301 -8.22 -50.71 -2.12
N ASN A 302 -7.47 -50.79 -1.05
CA ASN A 302 -6.84 -52.08 -0.60
C ASN A 302 -6.98 -52.43 0.87
N LEU A 303 -8.19 -52.52 1.39
CA LEU A 303 -8.47 -53.27 2.59
C LEU A 303 -9.63 -54.22 2.32
N GLU A 304 -9.32 -55.40 1.73
CA GLU A 304 -10.13 -56.62 1.72
C GLU A 304 -11.68 -56.43 1.77
N GLY A 305 -12.26 -55.59 0.92
CA GLY A 305 -13.71 -55.42 0.84
C GLY A 305 -14.40 -54.71 2.00
N LYS A 306 -13.67 -54.22 3.01
CA LYS A 306 -14.24 -53.47 4.14
C LYS A 306 -14.38 -51.98 3.74
N LYS A 307 -15.57 -51.46 4.03
CA LYS A 307 -15.88 -50.01 3.78
C LYS A 307 -15.15 -49.19 4.85
N ILE A 308 -14.34 -48.22 4.41
CA ILE A 308 -13.76 -47.21 5.28
C ILE A 308 -14.71 -46.01 5.33
N TYR A 309 -15.06 -45.58 6.51
CA TYR A 309 -15.91 -44.41 6.75
C TYR A 309 -15.06 -43.22 7.16
N SER A 310 -15.18 -42.11 6.48
CA SER A 310 -14.53 -40.86 6.82
C SER A 310 -15.28 -40.07 7.93
N LEU A 311 -16.52 -40.42 8.19
CA LEU A 311 -17.33 -39.85 9.24
C LEU A 311 -18.13 -40.98 9.91
N VAL A 312 -18.07 -41.04 11.23
CA VAL A 312 -18.81 -42.01 12.06
C VAL A 312 -19.57 -41.26 13.16
N GLU A 313 -20.69 -41.81 13.63
CA GLU A 313 -21.52 -41.21 14.71
C GLU A 313 -20.72 -41.08 16.02
N ASN A 314 -19.95 -42.10 16.37
CA ASN A 314 -19.06 -42.09 17.52
C ASN A 314 -17.60 -42.07 17.02
N GLN A 315 -16.91 -40.97 17.22
CA GLN A 315 -15.48 -40.85 16.80
C GLN A 315 -14.60 -41.72 17.71
N PRO A 316 -13.55 -42.37 17.15
CA PRO A 316 -12.58 -43.09 17.96
C PRO A 316 -11.80 -42.13 18.86
N GLU A 317 -11.75 -42.44 20.15
CA GLU A 317 -11.02 -41.67 21.13
C GLU A 317 -9.90 -42.52 21.75
N PHE A 318 -8.78 -41.88 22.05
CA PHE A 318 -7.69 -42.56 22.76
C PHE A 318 -8.11 -42.91 24.19
N PRO A 319 -7.78 -44.10 24.71
CA PRO A 319 -8.10 -44.49 26.09
C PRO A 319 -7.58 -43.47 27.11
N GLY A 320 -8.49 -42.79 27.83
CA GLY A 320 -8.17 -41.71 28.75
C GLY A 320 -8.20 -40.33 28.14
N GLY A 321 -8.67 -40.20 26.87
CA GLY A 321 -8.89 -38.92 26.16
C GLY A 321 -7.60 -38.27 25.62
N GLU A 322 -7.75 -37.07 25.13
CA GLU A 322 -6.70 -36.32 24.44
C GLU A 322 -5.45 -36.11 25.33
N THR A 323 -5.64 -35.80 26.59
CA THR A 323 -4.54 -35.58 27.56
C THR A 323 -3.68 -36.82 27.74
N ALA A 324 -4.30 -38.01 27.78
CA ALA A 324 -3.59 -39.30 27.91
C ALA A 324 -2.81 -39.63 26.63
N MET A 325 -3.40 -39.32 25.47
CA MET A 325 -2.73 -39.44 24.16
C MET A 325 -1.45 -38.61 24.10
N TRP A 326 -1.51 -37.36 24.51
CA TRP A 326 -0.32 -36.48 24.52
C TRP A 326 0.77 -36.95 25.46
N LYS A 327 0.38 -37.46 26.64
CA LYS A 327 1.32 -38.04 27.57
C LYS A 327 1.98 -39.27 26.98
N PHE A 328 1.20 -40.18 26.39
CA PHE A 328 1.70 -41.36 25.71
C PHE A 328 2.68 -41.05 24.59
N LEU A 329 2.35 -40.10 23.72
CA LEU A 329 3.24 -39.67 22.63
C LEU A 329 4.53 -39.06 23.17
N GLY A 330 4.48 -38.21 24.20
CA GLY A 330 5.63 -37.58 24.81
C GLY A 330 6.59 -38.59 25.49
N GLU A 331 6.07 -39.67 26.05
CA GLU A 331 6.84 -40.73 26.71
C GLU A 331 7.47 -41.72 25.71
N ASN A 332 6.85 -41.93 24.55
CA ASN A 332 7.25 -42.95 23.59
C ASN A 332 8.02 -42.43 22.35
N ILE A 333 7.95 -41.15 22.04
CA ILE A 333 8.69 -40.54 20.92
C ILE A 333 10.17 -40.44 21.27
N LYS A 334 11.03 -41.04 20.43
CA LYS A 334 12.48 -40.89 20.50
C LYS A 334 12.98 -40.10 19.33
N TYR A 335 13.59 -38.94 19.61
CA TYR A 335 14.09 -38.08 18.54
C TYR A 335 15.31 -38.77 17.87
N PRO A 336 15.27 -38.98 16.54
CA PRO A 336 16.36 -39.68 15.84
C PRO A 336 17.67 -38.89 15.90
N GLU A 337 18.78 -39.58 16.17
CA GLU A 337 20.09 -38.92 16.25
C GLU A 337 20.50 -38.21 14.97
N ALA A 338 20.13 -38.76 13.82
CA ALA A 338 20.40 -38.14 12.52
C ALA A 338 19.71 -36.78 12.38
N ALA A 339 18.46 -36.69 12.84
CA ALA A 339 17.70 -35.41 12.82
C ALA A 339 18.25 -34.41 13.84
N ALA A 340 18.68 -34.91 15.03
CA ALA A 340 19.30 -34.09 16.07
C ALA A 340 20.63 -33.47 15.58
N LYS A 341 21.49 -34.28 14.96
CA LYS A 341 22.78 -33.82 14.40
C LYS A 341 22.61 -32.84 13.24
N ALA A 342 21.57 -33.01 12.43
CA ALA A 342 21.25 -32.13 11.29
C ALA A 342 20.40 -30.93 11.67
N ASN A 343 19.99 -30.78 12.94
CA ASN A 343 19.10 -29.74 13.47
C ASN A 343 17.80 -29.61 12.67
N ILE A 344 17.23 -30.75 12.25
CA ILE A 344 15.99 -30.80 11.44
C ILE A 344 14.80 -30.73 12.38
N GLN A 345 13.93 -29.74 12.17
CA GLN A 345 12.65 -29.56 12.88
C GLN A 345 11.51 -29.49 11.86
N GLY A 346 10.34 -30.04 12.21
CA GLY A 346 9.22 -30.00 11.29
C GLY A 346 8.01 -30.78 11.80
N ARG A 347 7.04 -30.98 10.93
CA ARG A 347 5.81 -31.74 11.19
C ARG A 347 5.75 -32.92 10.24
N VAL A 348 5.51 -34.11 10.77
CA VAL A 348 5.20 -35.31 10.01
C VAL A 348 3.67 -35.45 9.95
N PHE A 349 3.11 -35.63 8.76
CA PHE A 349 1.68 -35.85 8.56
C PHE A 349 1.45 -37.32 8.23
N LEU A 350 0.64 -37.98 9.06
CA LEU A 350 0.30 -39.39 8.90
C LEU A 350 -1.21 -39.50 8.61
N SER A 351 -1.56 -40.49 7.80
CA SER A 351 -2.93 -40.97 7.63
C SER A 351 -3.01 -42.42 8.12
N PHE A 352 -4.02 -42.77 8.84
CA PHE A 352 -4.23 -44.12 9.37
C PHE A 352 -5.70 -44.46 9.50
N VAL A 353 -6.04 -45.70 9.62
CA VAL A 353 -7.39 -46.21 9.82
C VAL A 353 -7.48 -46.82 11.21
N VAL A 354 -8.49 -46.44 11.97
CA VAL A 354 -8.85 -47.04 13.24
C VAL A 354 -9.93 -48.11 13.03
N THR A 355 -9.70 -49.29 13.45
CA THR A 355 -10.69 -50.43 13.38
C THR A 355 -11.77 -50.28 14.46
N GLU A 356 -12.83 -51.03 14.34
CA GLU A 356 -13.92 -51.13 15.36
C GLU A 356 -13.39 -51.61 16.74
N THR A 357 -12.24 -52.29 16.76
CA THR A 357 -11.54 -52.75 17.97
C THR A 357 -10.61 -51.72 18.56
N GLY A 358 -10.44 -50.56 17.91
CA GLY A 358 -9.51 -49.53 18.34
C GLY A 358 -8.06 -49.71 17.82
N GLU A 359 -7.83 -50.71 16.98
CA GLU A 359 -6.51 -51.01 16.44
C GLU A 359 -6.17 -50.04 15.26
N ILE A 360 -4.95 -49.52 15.23
CA ILE A 360 -4.49 -48.61 14.16
C ILE A 360 -3.90 -49.45 13.03
N THR A 361 -4.44 -49.25 11.82
CA THR A 361 -4.01 -49.95 10.61
C THR A 361 -3.78 -48.99 9.45
N ASN A 362 -3.10 -49.47 8.41
CA ASN A 362 -2.87 -48.72 7.18
C ASN A 362 -2.26 -47.31 7.39
N ILE A 363 -1.17 -47.28 8.17
CA ILE A 363 -0.44 -46.05 8.45
C ILE A 363 0.34 -45.65 7.21
N VAL A 364 0.08 -44.41 6.69
CA VAL A 364 0.74 -43.84 5.52
C VAL A 364 1.29 -42.48 5.86
N VAL A 365 2.57 -42.25 5.52
CA VAL A 365 3.18 -40.91 5.62
C VAL A 365 2.73 -40.08 4.45
N LEU A 366 1.92 -39.06 4.73
CA LEU A 366 1.44 -38.10 3.71
C LEU A 366 2.51 -37.05 3.39
N LYS A 367 3.20 -36.57 4.43
CA LYS A 367 4.28 -35.61 4.31
C LYS A 367 5.31 -35.89 5.45
N GLY A 368 6.51 -36.21 5.08
CA GLY A 368 7.62 -36.44 5.98
C GLY A 368 8.62 -35.29 6.00
N ILE A 369 9.57 -35.37 6.91
CA ILE A 369 10.72 -34.47 7.03
C ILE A 369 12.05 -35.25 6.88
N GLY A 370 11.99 -36.58 6.76
CA GLY A 370 13.15 -37.46 6.63
C GLY A 370 13.99 -37.61 7.92
N TYR A 371 15.23 -38.00 7.74
CA TYR A 371 16.22 -38.14 8.82
C TYR A 371 15.81 -39.10 9.95
N GLY A 372 14.96 -40.10 9.64
CA GLY A 372 14.43 -41.07 10.62
C GLY A 372 13.19 -40.59 11.39
N CYS A 373 12.73 -39.34 11.18
CA CYS A 373 11.56 -38.78 11.87
C CYS A 373 10.26 -39.44 11.39
N ASP A 374 10.17 -39.77 10.12
CA ASP A 374 8.99 -40.35 9.50
C ASP A 374 8.77 -41.78 10.01
N GLU A 375 9.84 -42.58 10.06
CA GLU A 375 9.85 -43.94 10.58
C GLU A 375 9.54 -43.99 12.10
N GLU A 376 10.07 -43.04 12.85
CA GLU A 376 9.79 -42.93 14.29
C GLU A 376 8.33 -42.58 14.55
N SER A 377 7.76 -41.67 13.72
CA SER A 377 6.35 -41.29 13.81
C SER A 377 5.42 -42.50 13.54
N VAL A 378 5.74 -43.31 12.54
CA VAL A 378 5.00 -44.54 12.22
C VAL A 378 5.15 -45.55 13.35
N ARG A 379 6.37 -45.74 13.90
CA ARG A 379 6.64 -46.67 15.02
C ARG A 379 5.79 -46.30 16.24
N VAL A 380 5.76 -45.04 16.63
CA VAL A 380 5.03 -44.60 17.84
C VAL A 380 3.52 -44.76 17.65
N LEU A 381 3.02 -44.54 16.44
CA LEU A 381 1.60 -44.68 16.13
C LEU A 381 1.17 -46.17 16.10
N SER A 382 2.10 -47.11 15.90
CA SER A 382 1.85 -48.55 15.88
C SER A 382 1.97 -49.22 17.25
N LEU A 383 2.30 -48.46 18.32
CA LEU A 383 2.34 -48.94 19.70
C LEU A 383 0.97 -48.96 20.34
#